data_972c87736ad04f95fa0c330eb7f5366b
#
_entry.id   972c87736ad04f95fa0c330eb7f5366b
#
_cell.length_a   1.000
_cell.length_b   1.000
_cell.length_c   1.000
_cell.angle_alpha   90.00
_cell.angle_beta   90.00
_cell.angle_gamma   90.00
#
_symmetry.space_group_name_H-M   'P 1'
#
loop_
_entity.id
_entity.type
_entity.pdbx_description
1 polymer ?
#
loop_
_entity_poly.entity_id
_entity_poly.type
_entity_poly.pdbx_seq_one_letter_code
_entity_poly.pdbx_strand_id
1 'polypeptide(L)'
;LRYSVDLAAVMPAPLKDAAKAMAYIKDHADEWYLDSRYVFVSGFSAGGHLAAALSVFWDNEEMFPEYKDNFDRIRPAGMILGYPVIDLKSTARRLDIGIEGYPDYDKINFGQVHPNVDPADIFVRENNKTYVNFEIAMNAYMFGGYPTDEQIYQYSLQNHVTDTTPPAFIWHGGEDGLIYPRNSFMFAEALREHNIPCELHVFGKGGHGLGLANEVTENNPWEVNEQCARWPKLAADWIKSILRQQ
;
A
#
# COMPACT_ATOMS: atom_id res chain seq x y z
N LEU A 1 9.57 -1.52 9.07
CA LEU A 1 10.30 -2.41 8.16
C LEU A 1 10.94 -1.60 7.03
N ARG A 2 12.22 -1.84 6.77
CA ARG A 2 12.89 -1.37 5.56
C ARG A 2 13.00 -2.56 4.61
N TYR A 3 12.10 -2.62 3.64
CA TYR A 3 12.08 -3.65 2.60
C TYR A 3 12.88 -3.20 1.37
N SER A 4 13.19 -4.14 0.49
CA SER A 4 13.96 -3.91 -0.73
C SER A 4 13.20 -2.98 -1.70
N VAL A 5 13.84 -1.89 -2.12
CA VAL A 5 13.26 -0.84 -2.98
C VAL A 5 14.20 -0.37 -4.09
N ASP A 6 15.24 -1.13 -4.42
CA ASP A 6 16.12 -0.81 -5.53
C ASP A 6 15.58 -1.33 -6.88
N LEU A 7 16.20 -0.92 -7.97
CA LEU A 7 15.78 -1.32 -9.33
C LEU A 7 15.83 -2.84 -9.59
N ALA A 8 16.52 -3.60 -8.75
CA ALA A 8 16.59 -5.05 -8.83
C ALA A 8 15.57 -5.74 -7.90
N ALA A 9 14.94 -5.00 -7.00
CA ALA A 9 14.02 -5.51 -5.99
C ALA A 9 12.56 -5.49 -6.47
N VAL A 10 12.30 -6.18 -7.57
CA VAL A 10 10.96 -6.31 -8.13
C VAL A 10 10.10 -7.32 -7.36
N MET A 11 8.76 -7.24 -7.51
CA MET A 11 7.86 -8.24 -6.93
C MET A 11 8.23 -9.65 -7.42
N PRO A 12 8.23 -10.66 -6.52
CA PRO A 12 7.75 -10.62 -5.13
C PRO A 12 8.82 -10.34 -4.05
N ALA A 13 10.00 -9.80 -4.37
CA ALA A 13 11.08 -9.65 -3.38
C ALA A 13 10.67 -8.79 -2.15
N PRO A 14 10.05 -7.59 -2.30
CA PRO A 14 9.55 -6.82 -1.16
C PRO A 14 8.51 -7.57 -0.32
N LEU A 15 7.68 -8.39 -0.96
CA LEU A 15 6.66 -9.18 -0.27
C LEU A 15 7.29 -10.32 0.55
N LYS A 16 8.33 -10.96 0.04
CA LYS A 16 9.13 -11.94 0.79
C LYS A 16 9.86 -11.31 1.97
N ASP A 17 10.35 -10.07 1.84
CA ASP A 17 10.94 -9.34 2.97
C ASP A 17 9.90 -9.07 4.06
N ALA A 18 8.68 -8.70 3.69
CA ALA A 18 7.58 -8.49 4.64
C ALA A 18 7.20 -9.79 5.38
N ALA A 19 7.12 -10.91 4.66
CA ALA A 19 6.86 -12.22 5.25
C ALA A 19 7.97 -12.65 6.22
N LYS A 20 9.24 -12.48 5.84
CA LYS A 20 10.38 -12.76 6.73
C LYS A 20 10.35 -11.91 8.00
N ALA A 21 10.02 -10.62 7.86
CA ALA A 21 9.91 -9.73 9.02
C ALA A 21 8.77 -10.16 9.96
N MET A 22 7.62 -10.55 9.42
CA MET A 22 6.50 -11.06 10.21
C MET A 22 6.90 -12.35 10.95
N ALA A 23 7.51 -13.32 10.26
CA ALA A 23 8.01 -14.54 10.87
C ALA A 23 9.03 -14.25 11.98
N TYR A 24 9.97 -13.35 11.71
CA TYR A 24 10.98 -12.95 12.69
C TYR A 24 10.36 -12.35 13.97
N ILE A 25 9.37 -11.48 13.84
CA ILE A 25 8.66 -10.87 14.98
C ILE A 25 7.96 -11.98 15.79
N LYS A 26 7.28 -12.90 15.12
CA LYS A 26 6.55 -14.00 15.79
C LYS A 26 7.47 -15.00 16.46
N ASP A 27 8.60 -15.32 15.86
CA ASP A 27 9.61 -16.24 16.41
C ASP A 27 10.27 -15.66 17.69
N HIS A 28 10.34 -14.33 17.82
CA HIS A 28 10.90 -13.64 19.00
C HIS A 28 9.83 -13.09 19.95
N ALA A 29 8.56 -13.45 19.74
CA ALA A 29 7.45 -12.88 20.50
C ALA A 29 7.61 -13.06 22.02
N ASP A 30 8.00 -14.23 22.47
CA ASP A 30 8.22 -14.53 23.89
C ASP A 30 9.34 -13.67 24.49
N GLU A 31 10.46 -13.51 23.76
CA GLU A 31 11.59 -12.67 24.16
C GLU A 31 11.18 -11.20 24.29
N TRP A 32 10.28 -10.74 23.43
CA TRP A 32 9.84 -9.33 23.39
C TRP A 32 8.55 -9.07 24.14
N TYR A 33 8.03 -10.07 24.87
CA TYR A 33 6.78 -10.00 25.63
C TYR A 33 5.59 -9.61 24.75
N LEU A 34 5.55 -10.13 23.51
CA LEU A 34 4.46 -9.96 22.55
C LEU A 34 3.59 -11.21 22.50
N ASP A 35 2.32 -11.03 22.18
CA ASP A 35 1.47 -12.14 21.80
C ASP A 35 1.52 -12.35 20.28
N SER A 36 2.15 -13.44 19.82
CA SER A 36 2.34 -13.73 18.39
C SER A 36 1.04 -13.87 17.62
N ARG A 37 -0.09 -14.11 18.29
CA ARG A 37 -1.43 -14.18 17.68
C ARG A 37 -1.92 -12.80 17.20
N TYR A 38 -1.44 -11.70 17.77
CA TYR A 38 -1.94 -10.35 17.57
C TYR A 38 -0.92 -9.40 16.93
N VAL A 39 -0.15 -9.90 15.98
CA VAL A 39 0.75 -9.07 15.19
C VAL A 39 0.01 -8.55 13.97
N PHE A 40 -0.23 -7.23 13.94
CA PHE A 40 -0.87 -6.53 12.82
C PHE A 40 0.18 -6.00 11.85
N VAL A 41 -0.17 -5.92 10.56
CA VAL A 41 0.64 -5.24 9.57
C VAL A 41 0.05 -3.86 9.27
N SER A 42 0.89 -2.85 9.09
CA SER A 42 0.44 -1.50 8.71
C SER A 42 1.29 -0.94 7.59
N GLY A 43 0.66 -0.21 6.68
CA GLY A 43 1.33 0.42 5.56
C GLY A 43 0.52 1.55 4.92
N PHE A 44 1.24 2.44 4.22
CA PHE A 44 0.70 3.62 3.55
C PHE A 44 1.10 3.60 2.08
N SER A 45 0.20 4.01 1.17
CA SER A 45 0.48 4.11 -0.26
C SER A 45 1.00 2.78 -0.84
N ALA A 46 2.20 2.74 -1.41
CA ALA A 46 2.87 1.51 -1.83
C ALA A 46 3.16 0.54 -0.67
N GLY A 47 3.47 1.07 0.53
CA GLY A 47 3.58 0.26 1.76
C GLY A 47 2.23 -0.32 2.19
N GLY A 48 1.13 0.37 1.90
CA GLY A 48 -0.24 -0.14 2.07
C GLY A 48 -0.53 -1.30 1.12
N HIS A 49 -0.06 -1.21 -0.12
CA HIS A 49 -0.10 -2.34 -1.06
C HIS A 49 0.66 -3.55 -0.53
N LEU A 50 1.88 -3.35 -0.05
CA LEU A 50 2.71 -4.43 0.49
C LEU A 50 2.07 -5.10 1.72
N ALA A 51 1.51 -4.30 2.62
CA ALA A 51 0.80 -4.80 3.80
C ALA A 51 -0.46 -5.60 3.42
N ALA A 52 -1.24 -5.09 2.46
CA ALA A 52 -2.41 -5.79 1.93
C ALA A 52 -2.01 -7.07 1.16
N ALA A 53 -0.92 -7.02 0.36
CA ALA A 53 -0.42 -8.19 -0.37
C ALA A 53 0.00 -9.32 0.58
N LEU A 54 0.74 -9.01 1.65
CA LEU A 54 1.06 -10.02 2.67
C LEU A 54 -0.22 -10.62 3.28
N SER A 55 -1.22 -9.79 3.55
CA SER A 55 -2.47 -10.22 4.16
C SER A 55 -3.36 -11.05 3.23
N VAL A 56 -3.27 -10.82 1.93
CA VAL A 56 -4.06 -11.56 0.93
C VAL A 56 -3.38 -12.88 0.54
N PHE A 57 -2.05 -12.89 0.49
CA PHE A 57 -1.27 -14.04 0.00
C PHE A 57 -0.60 -14.87 1.09
N TRP A 58 -0.84 -14.61 2.39
CA TRP A 58 -0.12 -15.24 3.50
C TRP A 58 -0.13 -16.78 3.46
N ASP A 59 -1.16 -17.43 2.93
CA ASP A 59 -1.33 -18.88 2.81
C ASP A 59 -1.09 -19.39 1.38
N ASN A 60 -0.50 -18.61 0.51
CA ASN A 60 -0.21 -18.99 -0.87
C ASN A 60 1.13 -19.76 -0.95
N GLU A 61 1.05 -21.06 -1.24
CA GLU A 61 2.23 -21.96 -1.30
C GLU A 61 3.20 -21.57 -2.43
N GLU A 62 2.70 -21.07 -3.56
CA GLU A 62 3.58 -20.67 -4.68
C GLU A 62 4.35 -19.39 -4.32
N MET A 63 3.71 -18.47 -3.60
CA MET A 63 4.33 -17.21 -3.17
C MET A 63 5.32 -17.44 -2.02
N PHE A 64 4.99 -18.32 -1.09
CA PHE A 64 5.74 -18.57 0.16
C PHE A 64 6.01 -20.04 0.41
N PRO A 65 6.70 -20.76 -0.49
CA PRO A 65 6.96 -22.19 -0.35
C PRO A 65 7.78 -22.53 0.93
N GLU A 66 8.56 -21.57 1.45
CA GLU A 66 9.33 -21.72 2.67
C GLU A 66 8.49 -21.78 3.96
N TYR A 67 7.21 -21.37 3.90
CA TYR A 67 6.28 -21.40 5.04
C TYR A 67 5.16 -22.43 4.90
N LYS A 68 5.18 -23.27 3.86
CA LYS A 68 4.10 -24.23 3.56
C LYS A 68 3.72 -25.16 4.72
N ASP A 69 4.68 -25.49 5.59
CA ASP A 69 4.44 -26.36 6.74
C ASP A 69 3.84 -25.59 7.95
N ASN A 70 3.91 -24.26 7.95
CA ASN A 70 3.35 -23.41 8.99
C ASN A 70 3.20 -21.95 8.51
N PHE A 71 2.14 -21.67 7.79
CA PHE A 71 1.79 -20.33 7.33
C PHE A 71 1.41 -19.36 8.46
N ASP A 72 1.01 -19.83 9.63
CA ASP A 72 0.69 -18.98 10.77
C ASP A 72 1.89 -18.11 11.21
N ARG A 73 3.11 -18.48 10.87
CA ARG A 73 4.31 -17.65 11.12
C ARG A 73 4.30 -16.34 10.38
N ILE A 74 3.63 -16.26 9.25
CA ILE A 74 3.56 -15.04 8.41
C ILE A 74 2.17 -14.43 8.32
N ARG A 75 1.15 -15.07 8.92
CA ARG A 75 -0.23 -14.58 8.93
C ARG A 75 -0.38 -13.34 9.80
N PRO A 76 -0.79 -12.18 9.26
CA PRO A 76 -1.16 -11.03 10.09
C PRO A 76 -2.46 -11.29 10.86
N ALA A 77 -2.59 -10.72 12.06
CA ALA A 77 -3.85 -10.70 12.81
C ALA A 77 -4.89 -9.76 12.20
N GLY A 78 -4.44 -8.80 11.42
CA GLY A 78 -5.22 -7.81 10.69
C GLY A 78 -4.30 -6.81 10.01
N MET A 79 -4.87 -5.96 9.17
CA MET A 79 -4.14 -4.93 8.42
C MET A 79 -4.69 -3.53 8.67
N ILE A 80 -3.78 -2.54 8.73
CA ILE A 80 -4.11 -1.12 8.88
C ILE A 80 -3.52 -0.40 7.67
N LEU A 81 -4.38 0.08 6.79
CA LEU A 81 -4.01 0.59 5.48
C LEU A 81 -4.34 2.08 5.35
N GLY A 82 -3.34 2.90 5.11
CA GLY A 82 -3.53 4.32 4.79
C GLY A 82 -3.42 4.56 3.29
N TYR A 83 -4.46 5.10 2.66
CA TYR A 83 -4.51 5.43 1.23
C TYR A 83 -3.77 4.41 0.34
N PRO A 84 -4.09 3.09 0.48
CA PRO A 84 -3.34 2.02 -0.15
C PRO A 84 -3.52 2.01 -1.66
N VAL A 85 -2.47 1.61 -2.37
CA VAL A 85 -2.59 1.11 -3.75
C VAL A 85 -3.21 -0.28 -3.67
N ILE A 86 -4.25 -0.56 -4.45
CA ILE A 86 -4.94 -1.86 -4.48
C ILE A 86 -5.08 -2.36 -5.91
N ASP A 87 -5.70 -1.57 -6.78
CA ASP A 87 -5.88 -1.90 -8.20
C ASP A 87 -4.81 -1.25 -9.05
N LEU A 88 -4.00 -2.04 -9.73
CA LEU A 88 -2.89 -1.52 -10.52
C LEU A 88 -3.30 -0.92 -11.89
N LYS A 89 -4.57 -1.06 -12.29
CA LYS A 89 -5.11 -0.47 -13.53
C LYS A 89 -5.74 0.91 -13.34
N SER A 90 -6.12 1.28 -12.12
CA SER A 90 -6.86 2.53 -11.87
C SER A 90 -6.27 3.36 -10.73
N THR A 91 -4.97 3.21 -10.51
CA THR A 91 -4.30 3.76 -9.34
C THR A 91 -4.18 5.26 -9.35
N ALA A 92 -3.92 5.87 -10.48
CA ALA A 92 -3.56 7.28 -10.48
C ALA A 92 -3.92 8.02 -11.77
N ARG A 93 -4.16 9.30 -11.64
CA ARG A 93 -4.17 10.21 -12.78
C ARG A 93 -2.76 10.49 -13.28
N ARG A 94 -2.72 11.03 -14.50
CA ARG A 94 -1.63 11.88 -14.91
C ARG A 94 -1.51 13.02 -13.91
N LEU A 95 -0.42 13.06 -13.14
CA LEU A 95 -0.10 14.19 -12.30
C LEU A 95 0.29 15.38 -13.20
N ASP A 96 -0.45 16.47 -13.12
CA ASP A 96 0.00 17.76 -13.65
C ASP A 96 1.11 18.29 -12.72
N ILE A 97 2.36 18.07 -13.11
CA ILE A 97 3.51 18.68 -12.44
C ILE A 97 3.84 20.01 -13.07
N GLY A 98 2.81 20.84 -13.31
CA GLY A 98 2.87 22.14 -13.97
C GLY A 98 4.21 22.84 -13.77
N ILE A 99 4.79 23.27 -14.88
CA ILE A 99 6.13 23.89 -14.94
C ILE A 99 6.24 25.13 -14.03
N GLU A 100 5.15 25.81 -13.69
CA GLU A 100 5.14 27.03 -12.88
C GLU A 100 5.50 26.81 -11.40
N GLY A 101 5.43 25.60 -10.87
CA GLY A 101 5.76 25.29 -9.46
C GLY A 101 7.07 24.50 -9.26
N TYR A 102 7.66 23.99 -10.33
CA TYR A 102 8.89 23.19 -10.28
C TYR A 102 9.91 23.72 -11.29
N PRO A 103 10.72 24.72 -10.91
CA PRO A 103 11.70 25.35 -11.81
C PRO A 103 12.81 24.40 -12.28
N ASP A 104 12.99 23.24 -11.65
CA ASP A 104 14.03 22.27 -11.92
C ASP A 104 13.48 20.90 -12.36
N TYR A 105 12.49 20.92 -13.27
CA TYR A 105 11.87 19.70 -13.79
C TYR A 105 12.90 18.66 -14.30
N ASP A 106 13.95 19.12 -14.99
CA ASP A 106 15.06 18.26 -15.44
C ASP A 106 15.93 17.72 -14.28
N LYS A 107 15.70 18.20 -13.05
CA LYS A 107 16.37 17.77 -11.82
C LYS A 107 15.45 16.97 -10.88
N ILE A 108 14.16 16.85 -11.19
CA ILE A 108 13.31 15.90 -10.48
C ILE A 108 13.84 14.52 -10.84
N ASN A 109 14.73 14.04 -10.02
CA ASN A 109 15.16 12.66 -10.03
C ASN A 109 14.00 11.82 -9.48
N PHE A 110 13.01 11.52 -10.35
CA PHE A 110 12.01 10.48 -10.07
C PHE A 110 12.72 9.13 -10.04
N GLY A 111 13.63 8.98 -9.06
CA GLY A 111 14.53 7.88 -8.87
C GLY A 111 14.67 7.10 -10.17
N GLN A 112 15.76 7.16 -10.80
CA GLN A 112 16.08 6.60 -12.11
C GLN A 112 14.91 5.85 -12.78
N VAL A 113 14.28 6.47 -13.79
CA VAL A 113 13.31 5.77 -14.65
C VAL A 113 13.87 4.38 -14.93
N HIS A 114 13.09 3.35 -14.68
CA HIS A 114 13.59 1.98 -14.86
C HIS A 114 14.12 1.85 -16.29
N PRO A 115 15.35 1.34 -16.52
CA PRO A 115 16.00 1.36 -17.83
C PRO A 115 15.20 0.63 -18.92
N ASN A 116 14.24 -0.21 -18.55
CA ASN A 116 13.41 -0.97 -19.46
C ASN A 116 12.08 -0.27 -19.81
N VAL A 117 11.90 1.00 -19.45
CA VAL A 117 10.69 1.78 -19.76
C VAL A 117 11.09 3.05 -20.50
N ASP A 118 10.36 3.39 -21.58
CA ASP A 118 10.58 4.62 -22.31
C ASP A 118 10.19 5.83 -21.43
N PRO A 119 11.11 6.76 -21.18
CA PRO A 119 10.78 7.99 -20.46
C PRO A 119 9.63 8.78 -21.08
N ALA A 120 9.38 8.67 -22.38
CA ALA A 120 8.29 9.34 -23.08
C ALA A 120 6.91 8.78 -22.67
N ASP A 121 6.82 7.55 -22.20
CA ASP A 121 5.57 6.97 -21.68
C ASP A 121 5.28 7.45 -20.26
N ILE A 122 6.33 7.80 -19.50
CA ILE A 122 6.18 8.35 -18.15
C ILE A 122 5.92 9.85 -18.20
N PHE A 123 6.65 10.60 -19.06
CA PHE A 123 6.58 12.05 -19.14
C PHE A 123 5.87 12.48 -20.42
N VAL A 124 4.59 12.83 -20.30
CA VAL A 124 3.77 13.24 -21.43
C VAL A 124 3.67 14.75 -21.49
N ARG A 125 4.06 15.37 -22.63
CA ARG A 125 3.94 16.82 -22.87
C ARG A 125 2.71 17.12 -23.70
N GLU A 126 1.79 17.88 -23.11
CA GLU A 126 0.56 18.34 -23.77
C GLU A 126 0.29 19.80 -23.41
N ASN A 127 -0.03 20.67 -24.39
CA ASN A 127 -0.42 22.07 -24.18
C ASN A 127 0.58 22.87 -23.30
N ASN A 128 1.87 22.73 -23.53
CA ASN A 128 2.96 23.33 -22.75
C ASN A 128 3.02 22.92 -21.27
N LYS A 129 2.34 21.85 -20.91
CA LYS A 129 2.39 21.24 -19.58
C LYS A 129 3.04 19.86 -19.67
N THR A 130 3.71 19.47 -18.61
CA THR A 130 4.23 18.12 -18.48
C THR A 130 3.41 17.38 -17.44
N TYR A 131 3.02 16.16 -17.79
CA TYR A 131 2.29 15.24 -16.93
C TYR A 131 3.16 14.01 -16.66
N VAL A 132 3.09 13.50 -15.46
CA VAL A 132 3.64 12.19 -15.12
C VAL A 132 2.53 11.14 -15.20
N ASN A 133 2.73 10.14 -16.02
CA ASN A 133 1.92 8.93 -15.98
C ASN A 133 2.38 8.06 -14.80
N PHE A 134 1.82 8.34 -13.62
CA PHE A 134 2.25 7.72 -12.38
C PHE A 134 1.99 6.21 -12.36
N GLU A 135 0.94 5.75 -13.02
CA GLU A 135 0.63 4.32 -13.14
C GLU A 135 1.78 3.56 -13.82
N ILE A 136 2.26 4.06 -14.97
CA ILE A 136 3.40 3.44 -15.67
C ILE A 136 4.66 3.50 -14.81
N ALA A 137 4.96 4.66 -14.21
CA ALA A 137 6.13 4.81 -13.36
C ALA A 137 6.12 3.83 -12.19
N MET A 138 5.02 3.73 -11.47
CA MET A 138 4.85 2.83 -10.33
C MET A 138 4.97 1.36 -10.73
N ASN A 139 4.29 0.96 -11.80
CA ASN A 139 4.31 -0.41 -12.29
C ASN A 139 5.70 -0.79 -12.79
N ALA A 140 6.44 0.13 -13.42
CA ALA A 140 7.82 -0.10 -13.83
C ALA A 140 8.73 -0.42 -12.63
N TYR A 141 8.55 0.27 -11.51
CA TYR A 141 9.28 -0.04 -10.28
C TYR A 141 8.89 -1.39 -9.69
N MET A 142 7.60 -1.72 -9.69
CA MET A 142 7.12 -2.98 -9.13
C MET A 142 7.62 -4.21 -9.90
N PHE A 143 7.78 -4.10 -11.23
CA PHE A 143 8.00 -5.25 -12.11
C PHE A 143 9.31 -5.20 -12.90
N GLY A 144 10.06 -4.14 -12.78
CA GLY A 144 11.35 -3.99 -13.48
C GLY A 144 11.19 -3.63 -14.95
N GLY A 145 10.08 -3.03 -15.34
CA GLY A 145 9.72 -2.65 -16.71
C GLY A 145 8.21 -2.59 -16.90
N TYR A 146 7.74 -2.71 -18.14
CA TYR A 146 6.30 -2.79 -18.42
C TYR A 146 5.74 -4.11 -17.88
N PRO A 147 4.68 -4.07 -17.05
CA PRO A 147 4.07 -5.28 -16.53
C PRO A 147 3.28 -6.02 -17.63
N THR A 148 3.16 -7.32 -17.48
CA THR A 148 2.18 -8.10 -18.22
C THR A 148 0.78 -7.93 -17.64
N ASP A 149 -0.27 -8.25 -18.42
CA ASP A 149 -1.65 -8.24 -17.91
C ASP A 149 -1.84 -9.22 -16.74
N GLU A 150 -1.10 -10.33 -16.74
CA GLU A 150 -1.10 -11.32 -15.67
C GLU A 150 -0.50 -10.75 -14.37
N GLN A 151 0.63 -10.05 -14.46
CA GLN A 151 1.23 -9.36 -13.32
C GLN A 151 0.32 -8.29 -12.75
N ILE A 152 -0.32 -7.48 -13.60
CA ILE A 152 -1.31 -6.49 -13.19
C ILE A 152 -2.48 -7.16 -12.47
N TYR A 153 -3.01 -8.26 -13.01
CA TYR A 153 -4.11 -9.00 -12.38
C TYR A 153 -3.68 -9.60 -11.04
N GLN A 154 -2.51 -10.25 -10.98
CA GLN A 154 -1.98 -10.91 -9.79
C GLN A 154 -1.75 -9.94 -8.63
N TYR A 155 -1.31 -8.71 -8.90
CA TYR A 155 -1.04 -7.72 -7.87
C TYR A 155 -2.13 -6.65 -7.73
N SER A 156 -3.25 -6.80 -8.42
CA SER A 156 -4.49 -6.06 -8.14
C SER A 156 -5.27 -6.81 -7.06
N LEU A 157 -5.03 -6.43 -5.80
CA LEU A 157 -5.28 -7.25 -4.60
C LEU A 157 -6.76 -7.53 -4.33
N GLN A 158 -7.66 -6.69 -4.81
CA GLN A 158 -9.11 -6.96 -4.73
C GLN A 158 -9.53 -8.25 -5.44
N ASN A 159 -8.73 -8.73 -6.40
CA ASN A 159 -9.02 -9.95 -7.14
C ASN A 159 -8.66 -11.25 -6.36
N HIS A 160 -7.96 -11.12 -5.23
CA HIS A 160 -7.35 -12.25 -4.52
C HIS A 160 -7.77 -12.35 -3.06
N VAL A 161 -8.74 -11.55 -2.64
CA VAL A 161 -9.36 -11.69 -1.31
C VAL A 161 -10.02 -13.06 -1.21
N THR A 162 -9.80 -13.74 -0.08
CA THR A 162 -10.36 -15.06 0.23
C THR A 162 -10.99 -15.05 1.61
N ASP A 163 -11.69 -16.13 1.98
CA ASP A 163 -12.29 -16.28 3.32
C ASP A 163 -11.23 -16.37 4.45
N THR A 164 -9.95 -16.57 4.10
CA THR A 164 -8.82 -16.60 5.05
C THR A 164 -8.11 -15.26 5.20
N THR A 165 -8.46 -14.26 4.37
CA THR A 165 -7.88 -12.92 4.42
C THR A 165 -8.16 -12.27 5.79
N PRO A 166 -7.13 -11.72 6.48
CA PRO A 166 -7.31 -11.06 7.76
C PRO A 166 -8.18 -9.80 7.70
N PRO A 167 -8.81 -9.39 8.81
CA PRO A 167 -9.62 -8.18 8.88
C PRO A 167 -8.82 -6.91 8.59
N ALA A 168 -9.50 -5.87 8.09
CA ALA A 168 -8.87 -4.63 7.65
C ALA A 168 -9.46 -3.38 8.33
N PHE A 169 -8.58 -2.46 8.72
CA PHE A 169 -8.87 -1.06 8.93
C PHE A 169 -8.27 -0.26 7.78
N ILE A 170 -9.09 0.52 7.07
CA ILE A 170 -8.66 1.29 5.89
C ILE A 170 -9.03 2.75 6.09
N TRP A 171 -8.13 3.66 5.75
CA TRP A 171 -8.46 5.07 5.69
C TRP A 171 -7.88 5.76 4.45
N HIS A 172 -8.56 6.84 3.99
CA HIS A 172 -8.20 7.56 2.78
C HIS A 172 -8.62 9.04 2.89
N GLY A 173 -7.84 9.92 2.30
CA GLY A 173 -8.23 11.33 2.08
C GLY A 173 -9.11 11.43 0.84
N GLY A 174 -10.25 12.11 0.94
CA GLY A 174 -11.22 12.22 -0.17
C GLY A 174 -10.75 13.05 -1.36
N GLU A 175 -9.73 13.89 -1.16
CA GLU A 175 -9.10 14.72 -2.20
C GLU A 175 -7.78 14.10 -2.73
N ASP A 176 -7.51 12.83 -2.43
CA ASP A 176 -6.32 12.14 -2.93
C ASP A 176 -6.39 12.02 -4.46
N GLY A 177 -5.60 12.87 -5.12
CA GLY A 177 -5.50 12.93 -6.58
C GLY A 177 -4.39 12.06 -7.14
N LEU A 178 -3.55 11.43 -6.28
CA LEU A 178 -2.48 10.54 -6.69
C LEU A 178 -2.97 9.09 -6.68
N ILE A 179 -3.42 8.61 -5.54
CA ILE A 179 -4.05 7.29 -5.41
C ILE A 179 -5.53 7.52 -5.08
N TYR A 180 -6.40 7.18 -6.03
CA TYR A 180 -7.83 7.46 -5.82
C TYR A 180 -8.43 6.68 -4.66
N PRO A 181 -9.32 7.29 -3.86
CA PRO A 181 -10.11 6.60 -2.84
C PRO A 181 -10.86 5.36 -3.36
N ARG A 182 -11.08 5.28 -4.68
CA ARG A 182 -11.64 4.09 -5.34
C ARG A 182 -10.86 2.82 -4.99
N ASN A 183 -9.53 2.88 -4.81
CA ASN A 183 -8.73 1.73 -4.37
C ASN A 183 -9.24 1.16 -3.05
N SER A 184 -9.47 2.03 -2.07
CA SER A 184 -10.02 1.64 -0.76
C SER A 184 -11.45 1.10 -0.86
N PHE A 185 -12.31 1.69 -1.71
CA PHE A 185 -13.67 1.20 -1.92
C PHE A 185 -13.69 -0.20 -2.52
N MET A 186 -12.90 -0.45 -3.58
CA MET A 186 -12.84 -1.75 -4.25
C MET A 186 -12.32 -2.84 -3.31
N PHE A 187 -11.32 -2.53 -2.47
CA PHE A 187 -10.80 -3.51 -1.53
C PHE A 187 -11.80 -3.80 -0.39
N ALA A 188 -12.45 -2.78 0.13
CA ALA A 188 -13.49 -2.96 1.15
C ALA A 188 -14.70 -3.76 0.61
N GLU A 189 -15.08 -3.56 -0.65
CA GLU A 189 -16.11 -4.35 -1.33
C GLU A 189 -15.69 -5.82 -1.42
N ALA A 190 -14.49 -6.11 -1.93
CA ALA A 190 -13.97 -7.48 -2.01
C ALA A 190 -13.90 -8.17 -0.64
N LEU A 191 -13.45 -7.48 0.41
CA LEU A 191 -13.46 -8.00 1.78
C LEU A 191 -14.89 -8.35 2.25
N ARG A 192 -15.85 -7.49 1.94
CA ARG A 192 -17.26 -7.72 2.31
C ARG A 192 -17.89 -8.89 1.58
N GLU A 193 -17.56 -9.11 0.31
CA GLU A 193 -18.02 -10.28 -0.47
C GLU A 193 -17.59 -11.60 0.18
N HIS A 194 -16.42 -11.62 0.82
CA HIS A 194 -15.87 -12.75 1.58
C HIS A 194 -16.23 -12.73 3.08
N ASN A 195 -17.14 -11.84 3.51
CA ASN A 195 -17.54 -11.67 4.92
C ASN A 195 -16.37 -11.33 5.87
N ILE A 196 -15.28 -10.75 5.36
CA ILE A 196 -14.16 -10.31 6.18
C ILE A 196 -14.50 -8.98 6.86
N PRO A 197 -14.30 -8.84 8.18
CA PRO A 197 -14.53 -7.59 8.89
C PRO A 197 -13.64 -6.47 8.33
N CYS A 198 -14.29 -5.39 7.90
CA CYS A 198 -13.59 -4.22 7.36
C CYS A 198 -14.20 -2.93 7.92
N GLU A 199 -13.34 -2.05 8.44
CA GLU A 199 -13.71 -0.68 8.81
C GLU A 199 -13.03 0.28 7.83
N LEU A 200 -13.82 1.09 7.11
CA LEU A 200 -13.35 2.03 6.10
C LEU A 200 -13.72 3.46 6.48
N HIS A 201 -12.72 4.35 6.52
CA HIS A 201 -12.88 5.79 6.71
C HIS A 201 -12.38 6.56 5.50
N VAL A 202 -13.26 7.26 4.79
CA VAL A 202 -12.87 8.23 3.77
C VAL A 202 -13.20 9.62 4.29
N PHE A 203 -12.15 10.37 4.63
CA PHE A 203 -12.29 11.74 5.12
C PHE A 203 -12.57 12.68 3.95
N GLY A 204 -13.52 13.60 4.10
CA GLY A 204 -13.96 14.48 3.00
C GLY A 204 -12.87 15.41 2.47
N LYS A 205 -11.82 15.64 3.24
CA LYS A 205 -10.63 16.41 2.90
C LYS A 205 -9.38 15.57 3.07
N GLY A 206 -8.28 16.04 2.45
CA GLY A 206 -6.97 15.41 2.55
C GLY A 206 -6.52 14.79 1.24
N GLY A 207 -5.26 15.09 0.87
CA GLY A 207 -4.57 14.55 -0.29
C GLY A 207 -3.83 13.25 0.03
N HIS A 208 -2.85 12.94 -0.83
CA HIS A 208 -1.98 11.78 -0.67
C HIS A 208 -0.83 12.05 0.31
N GLY A 209 -0.37 11.00 1.00
CA GLY A 209 0.90 11.05 1.72
C GLY A 209 0.87 11.67 3.12
N LEU A 210 -0.32 11.83 3.71
CA LEU A 210 -0.49 12.57 4.97
C LEU A 210 0.16 11.93 6.21
N GLY A 211 0.52 10.65 6.18
CA GLY A 211 1.11 9.97 7.35
C GLY A 211 0.19 10.03 8.58
N LEU A 212 0.64 10.67 9.67
CA LEU A 212 -0.21 10.94 10.83
C LEU A 212 -1.15 12.12 10.63
N ALA A 213 -1.02 12.86 9.53
CA ALA A 213 -1.78 14.06 9.19
C ALA A 213 -1.70 15.19 10.25
N ASN A 214 -0.59 15.26 10.97
CA ASN A 214 -0.32 16.23 12.04
C ASN A 214 1.11 16.75 11.92
N GLU A 215 1.49 17.66 12.82
CA GLU A 215 2.78 18.35 12.84
C GLU A 215 3.98 17.40 13.02
N VAL A 216 3.78 16.15 13.44
CA VAL A 216 4.87 15.17 13.62
C VAL A 216 5.36 14.63 12.29
N THR A 217 4.48 14.51 11.31
CA THR A 217 4.79 13.91 10.00
C THR A 217 4.67 14.90 8.83
N GLU A 218 4.39 16.18 9.10
CA GLU A 218 4.30 17.17 8.04
C GLU A 218 5.67 17.45 7.41
N ASN A 219 5.71 17.50 6.08
CA ASN A 219 6.78 18.12 5.32
C ASN A 219 6.35 19.50 4.81
N ASN A 220 5.04 19.72 4.73
CA ASN A 220 4.41 20.94 4.28
C ASN A 220 3.14 21.23 5.10
N PRO A 221 2.79 22.51 5.37
CA PRO A 221 1.62 22.86 6.19
C PRO A 221 0.28 22.30 5.70
N TRP A 222 0.14 22.01 4.41
CA TRP A 222 -1.08 21.41 3.84
C TRP A 222 -1.27 19.93 4.18
N GLU A 223 -0.24 19.28 4.71
CA GLU A 223 -0.30 17.87 5.17
C GLU A 223 -0.93 17.74 6.56
N VAL A 224 -1.05 18.83 7.31
CA VAL A 224 -1.80 18.86 8.58
C VAL A 224 -3.29 18.87 8.29
N ASN A 225 -3.99 17.84 8.74
CA ASN A 225 -5.43 17.69 8.53
C ASN A 225 -6.09 17.06 9.75
N GLU A 226 -6.81 17.89 10.53
CA GLU A 226 -7.42 17.47 11.79
C GLU A 226 -8.42 16.29 11.63
N GLN A 227 -9.09 16.18 10.50
CA GLN A 227 -10.02 15.07 10.25
C GLN A 227 -9.24 13.77 10.03
N CYS A 228 -8.24 13.80 9.13
CA CYS A 228 -7.40 12.64 8.86
C CYS A 228 -6.59 12.25 10.10
N ALA A 229 -6.07 13.21 10.89
CA ALA A 229 -5.28 12.95 12.11
C ALA A 229 -6.01 12.10 13.18
N ARG A 230 -7.28 11.83 12.99
CA ARG A 230 -8.08 10.96 13.87
C ARG A 230 -7.85 9.47 13.61
N TRP A 231 -7.28 9.11 12.45
CA TRP A 231 -7.16 7.71 12.05
C TRP A 231 -6.41 6.82 13.06
N PRO A 232 -5.32 7.27 13.76
CA PRO A 232 -4.63 6.39 14.69
C PRO A 232 -5.52 5.97 15.88
N LYS A 233 -6.36 6.90 16.36
CA LYS A 233 -7.31 6.61 17.44
C LYS A 233 -8.39 5.64 16.95
N LEU A 234 -8.93 5.85 15.76
CA LEU A 234 -9.94 4.96 15.15
C LEU A 234 -9.36 3.56 14.95
N ALA A 235 -8.14 3.45 14.41
CA ALA A 235 -7.46 2.17 14.26
C ALA A 235 -7.22 1.46 15.59
N ALA A 236 -6.82 2.20 16.65
CA ALA A 236 -6.64 1.63 17.97
C ALA A 236 -7.95 1.12 18.58
N ASP A 237 -9.06 1.83 18.37
CA ASP A 237 -10.38 1.39 18.82
C ASP A 237 -10.87 0.18 18.01
N TRP A 238 -10.60 0.13 16.71
CA TRP A 238 -10.85 -1.03 15.86
C TRP A 238 -10.04 -2.26 16.31
N ILE A 239 -8.74 -2.14 16.58
CA ILE A 239 -7.92 -3.25 17.11
C ILE A 239 -8.57 -3.82 18.38
N LYS A 240 -8.99 -2.96 19.33
CA LYS A 240 -9.67 -3.40 20.55
C LYS A 240 -10.97 -4.15 20.27
N SER A 241 -11.70 -3.78 19.21
CA SER A 241 -12.92 -4.47 18.82
C SER A 241 -12.65 -5.87 18.28
N ILE A 242 -11.58 -6.02 17.47
CA ILE A 242 -11.12 -7.32 16.96
C ILE A 242 -10.69 -8.24 18.10
N LEU A 243 -9.90 -7.72 19.07
CA LEU A 243 -9.43 -8.51 20.22
C LEU A 243 -10.54 -9.01 21.15
N ARG A 244 -11.71 -8.36 21.15
CA ARG A 244 -12.86 -8.75 21.97
C ARG A 244 -13.76 -9.82 21.33
N GLN A 245 -13.60 -10.07 20.04
CA GLN A 245 -14.41 -11.03 19.27
C GLN A 245 -13.77 -12.42 19.22
N GLN A 246 -12.55 -12.57 19.71
CA GLN A 246 -11.80 -13.81 19.83
C GLN A 246 -11.77 -14.30 21.28
#